data_2d96a33687bcbe8b1c33489c0f1061e0
#
_entry.id   2d96a33687bcbe8b1c33489c0f1061e0
#
_cell.length_a   1.000
_cell.length_b   1.000
_cell.length_c   1.000
_cell.angle_alpha   90.00
_cell.angle_beta   90.00
_cell.angle_gamma   90.00
#
_symmetry.space_group_name_H-M   'P 1'
#
loop_
_entity.id
_entity.type
_entity.pdbx_description
1 polymer ?
#
loop_
_entity_poly.entity_id
_entity_poly.type
_entity_poly.pdbx_seq_one_letter_code
_entity_poly.pdbx_strand_id
1 'polypeptide(L)'
;SMGGVSIKLPAPAGFCDLSPGHPADNRALTEFGAASEKEAARLFGMSAACQQLADWRAGKRPLPDDRVHFQTSIANMTEVVASPKAFIHTMCALLRAKGNEFGSAAVPDVKSKIEGAVANVKVNSQEFVGVMAEDDTACYAARIMKMRTPTDGDKTHLHLTSITVLKNKGIYVFRYAPYTSADATLDVLGKLKDTIAALHAANK
;
A
#
# COMPACT_ATOMS: atom_id res chain seq x y z
N SER A 1 13.79 9.01 7.28
CA SER A 1 13.65 8.81 8.74
C SER A 1 12.24 9.19 9.19
N MET A 2 11.78 8.59 10.26
CA MET A 2 10.45 8.74 10.82
C MET A 2 10.59 9.28 12.25
N GLY A 3 10.37 10.59 12.45
CA GLY A 3 10.58 11.23 13.74
C GLY A 3 11.99 10.99 14.33
N GLY A 4 13.03 11.10 13.51
CA GLY A 4 14.42 10.84 13.90
C GLY A 4 14.85 9.37 13.91
N VAL A 5 13.89 8.42 13.75
CA VAL A 5 14.19 6.98 13.72
C VAL A 5 14.47 6.54 12.29
N SER A 6 15.63 5.91 12.04
CA SER A 6 15.94 5.30 10.75
C SER A 6 15.27 3.95 10.62
N ILE A 7 14.41 3.79 9.60
CA ILE A 7 13.72 2.54 9.28
C ILE A 7 14.18 2.08 7.90
N LYS A 8 14.60 0.83 7.81
CA LYS A 8 14.95 0.16 6.55
C LYS A 8 13.69 -0.42 5.93
N LEU A 9 13.49 -0.18 4.64
CA LEU A 9 12.33 -0.62 3.86
C LEU A 9 12.82 -1.44 2.66
N PRO A 10 13.30 -2.69 2.86
CA PRO A 10 13.74 -3.52 1.75
C PRO A 10 12.59 -3.82 0.79
N ALA A 11 12.88 -3.81 -0.51
CA ALA A 11 11.94 -4.27 -1.52
C ALA A 11 11.58 -5.74 -1.27
N PRO A 12 10.32 -6.15 -1.48
CA PRO A 12 9.94 -7.56 -1.43
C PRO A 12 10.70 -8.40 -2.47
N ALA A 13 10.79 -9.70 -2.25
CA ALA A 13 11.41 -10.61 -3.22
C ALA A 13 10.75 -10.48 -4.61
N GLY A 14 11.55 -10.32 -5.66
CA GLY A 14 11.11 -10.09 -7.03
C GLY A 14 10.65 -8.67 -7.33
N PHE A 15 10.76 -7.74 -6.37
CA PHE A 15 10.44 -6.32 -6.53
C PHE A 15 11.71 -5.48 -6.58
N CYS A 16 11.62 -4.41 -7.34
CA CYS A 16 12.66 -3.39 -7.47
C CYS A 16 12.12 -2.04 -6.98
N ASP A 17 12.92 -1.30 -6.24
CA ASP A 17 12.55 0.01 -5.73
C ASP A 17 12.45 1.04 -6.88
N LEU A 18 11.45 1.92 -6.77
CA LEU A 18 11.44 3.14 -7.56
C LEU A 18 12.54 4.07 -7.04
N SER A 19 13.28 4.66 -7.97
CA SER A 19 14.43 5.53 -7.68
C SER A 19 14.16 6.96 -8.13
N PRO A 20 14.36 7.97 -7.26
CA PRO A 20 14.26 9.37 -7.68
C PRO A 20 15.21 9.76 -8.82
N GLY A 21 16.28 8.99 -9.03
CA GLY A 21 17.21 9.20 -10.13
C GLY A 21 16.68 8.83 -11.52
N HIS A 22 15.56 8.09 -11.62
CA HIS A 22 14.92 7.76 -12.89
C HIS A 22 13.72 8.69 -13.13
N PRO A 23 13.59 9.39 -14.29
CA PRO A 23 12.54 10.39 -14.51
C PRO A 23 11.11 9.88 -14.33
N ALA A 24 10.79 8.68 -14.82
CA ALA A 24 9.48 8.09 -14.66
C ALA A 24 9.15 7.77 -13.20
N ASP A 25 10.12 7.19 -12.48
CA ASP A 25 9.98 6.86 -11.06
C ASP A 25 9.81 8.10 -10.21
N ASN A 26 10.64 9.14 -10.46
CA ASN A 26 10.56 10.41 -9.72
C ASN A 26 9.19 11.06 -9.88
N ARG A 27 8.62 11.03 -11.08
CA ARG A 27 7.25 11.51 -11.33
C ARG A 27 6.24 10.75 -10.49
N ALA A 28 6.26 9.41 -10.52
CA ALA A 28 5.35 8.58 -9.75
C ALA A 28 5.51 8.81 -8.23
N LEU A 29 6.75 8.83 -7.72
CA LEU A 29 7.03 9.10 -6.31
C LEU A 29 6.50 10.47 -5.86
N THR A 30 6.64 11.49 -6.72
CA THR A 30 6.13 12.85 -6.47
C THR A 30 4.60 12.87 -6.45
N GLU A 31 3.95 12.28 -7.46
CA GLU A 31 2.48 12.25 -7.58
C GLU A 31 1.83 11.47 -6.44
N PHE A 32 2.33 10.25 -6.14
CA PHE A 32 1.82 9.44 -5.03
C PHE A 32 2.16 10.05 -3.66
N GLY A 33 3.32 10.69 -3.52
CA GLY A 33 3.69 11.43 -2.32
C GLY A 33 2.73 12.58 -2.05
N ALA A 34 2.44 13.41 -3.06
CA ALA A 34 1.49 14.51 -2.94
C ALA A 34 0.05 14.03 -2.68
N ALA A 35 -0.36 12.91 -3.28
CA ALA A 35 -1.66 12.29 -2.99
C ALA A 35 -1.74 11.81 -1.54
N SER A 36 -0.68 11.15 -1.03
CA SER A 36 -0.61 10.70 0.37
C SER A 36 -0.67 11.86 1.35
N GLU A 37 0.02 12.97 1.07
CA GLU A 37 0.03 14.15 1.95
C GLU A 37 -1.36 14.80 2.06
N LYS A 38 -2.16 14.80 1.01
CA LYS A 38 -3.57 15.23 1.05
C LYS A 38 -4.43 14.37 1.99
N GLU A 39 -4.02 13.13 2.23
CA GLU A 39 -4.67 12.18 3.15
C GLU A 39 -4.02 12.18 4.55
N ALA A 40 -3.23 13.20 4.88
CA ALA A 40 -2.46 13.26 6.10
C ALA A 40 -1.55 12.03 6.30
N ALA A 41 -1.01 11.49 5.21
CA ALA A 41 -0.06 10.38 5.20
C ALA A 41 1.25 10.79 4.52
N ARG A 42 2.32 10.09 4.85
CA ARG A 42 3.64 10.25 4.24
C ARG A 42 4.06 8.99 3.52
N LEU A 43 4.36 9.10 2.24
CA LEU A 43 4.97 8.05 1.45
C LEU A 43 6.49 8.02 1.71
N PHE A 44 7.03 6.85 2.03
CA PHE A 44 8.47 6.64 2.24
C PHE A 44 9.17 5.98 1.07
N GLY A 45 8.44 5.19 0.29
CA GLY A 45 8.98 4.50 -0.87
C GLY A 45 7.94 3.64 -1.56
N MET A 46 8.27 3.26 -2.76
CA MET A 46 7.50 2.35 -3.60
C MET A 46 8.43 1.33 -4.23
N SER A 47 7.94 0.10 -4.34
CA SER A 47 8.60 -0.96 -5.10
C SER A 47 7.57 -1.59 -6.03
N ALA A 48 7.99 -2.10 -7.17
CA ALA A 48 7.14 -2.80 -8.13
C ALA A 48 7.81 -4.07 -8.65
N ALA A 49 7.05 -5.03 -9.15
CA ALA A 49 7.61 -6.21 -9.79
C ALA A 49 8.65 -5.80 -10.83
N CYS A 50 9.89 -6.31 -10.70
CA CYS A 50 11.06 -5.81 -11.44
C CYS A 50 10.84 -5.79 -12.96
N GLN A 51 10.25 -6.85 -13.52
CA GLN A 51 9.96 -6.92 -14.95
C GLN A 51 8.95 -5.85 -15.38
N GLN A 52 7.88 -5.67 -14.60
CA GLN A 52 6.87 -4.65 -14.88
C GLN A 52 7.45 -3.23 -14.78
N LEU A 53 8.33 -3.01 -13.80
CA LEU A 53 9.01 -1.73 -13.62
C LEU A 53 9.92 -1.41 -14.81
N ALA A 54 10.68 -2.39 -15.31
CA ALA A 54 11.54 -2.24 -16.48
C ALA A 54 10.73 -1.89 -17.74
N ASP A 55 9.62 -2.60 -17.98
CA ASP A 55 8.75 -2.34 -19.13
C ASP A 55 8.06 -0.98 -19.04
N TRP A 56 7.64 -0.55 -17.84
CA TRP A 56 7.07 0.78 -17.64
C TRP A 56 8.10 1.90 -17.86
N ARG A 57 9.32 1.76 -17.34
CA ARG A 57 10.42 2.70 -17.58
C ARG A 57 10.75 2.84 -19.07
N ALA A 58 10.59 1.75 -19.82
CA ALA A 58 10.78 1.72 -21.28
C ALA A 58 9.56 2.21 -22.07
N GLY A 59 8.48 2.64 -21.40
CA GLY A 59 7.24 3.10 -22.06
C GLY A 59 6.42 1.99 -22.71
N LYS A 60 6.70 0.72 -22.42
CA LYS A 60 6.01 -0.44 -23.02
C LYS A 60 4.69 -0.78 -22.32
N ARG A 61 4.46 -0.26 -21.15
CA ARG A 61 3.25 -0.49 -20.36
C ARG A 61 2.92 0.70 -19.47
N PRO A 62 1.67 0.83 -18.98
CA PRO A 62 1.33 1.78 -17.91
C PRO A 62 1.99 1.41 -16.57
N LEU A 63 1.72 2.20 -15.54
CA LEU A 63 2.22 1.95 -14.18
C LEU A 63 2.03 0.48 -13.75
N PRO A 64 3.06 -0.14 -13.13
CA PRO A 64 2.96 -1.51 -12.67
C PRO A 64 1.74 -1.81 -11.81
N ASP A 65 1.04 -2.90 -12.15
CA ASP A 65 -0.14 -3.36 -11.40
C ASP A 65 0.28 -4.00 -10.06
N ASP A 66 1.40 -4.75 -10.06
CA ASP A 66 1.94 -5.39 -8.87
C ASP A 66 3.00 -4.49 -8.24
N ARG A 67 2.63 -3.80 -7.16
CA ARG A 67 3.47 -2.82 -6.48
C ARG A 67 3.20 -2.77 -4.99
N VAL A 68 4.17 -2.25 -4.25
CA VAL A 68 4.11 -2.05 -2.80
C VAL A 68 4.41 -0.60 -2.47
N HIS A 69 3.63 -0.01 -1.57
CA HIS A 69 3.86 1.32 -1.02
C HIS A 69 4.10 1.21 0.48
N PHE A 70 5.07 1.96 0.98
CA PHE A 70 5.38 2.10 2.39
C PHE A 70 4.98 3.50 2.85
N GLN A 71 4.04 3.58 3.80
CA GLN A 71 3.47 4.84 4.25
C GLN A 71 3.30 4.87 5.78
N THR A 72 3.08 6.05 6.32
CA THR A 72 2.55 6.24 7.68
C THR A 72 1.62 7.46 7.70
N SER A 73 0.76 7.57 8.72
CA SER A 73 0.06 8.83 8.96
C SER A 73 1.05 9.90 9.44
N ILE A 74 0.80 11.17 9.13
CA ILE A 74 1.65 12.29 9.60
C ILE A 74 1.69 12.34 11.13
N ALA A 75 0.56 12.03 11.80
CA ALA A 75 0.51 11.91 13.25
C ALA A 75 1.49 10.85 13.78
N ASN A 76 1.52 9.66 13.19
CA ASN A 76 2.42 8.57 13.60
C ASN A 76 3.90 8.88 13.39
N MET A 77 4.26 9.91 12.64
CA MET A 77 5.66 10.27 12.45
C MET A 77 6.35 10.69 13.75
N THR A 78 5.63 11.39 14.63
CA THR A 78 6.15 11.85 15.94
C THR A 78 5.73 10.92 17.07
N GLU A 79 4.63 10.22 16.93
CA GLU A 79 4.13 9.31 17.96
C GLU A 79 5.04 8.09 18.18
N VAL A 80 5.08 7.62 19.42
CA VAL A 80 5.79 6.40 19.82
C VAL A 80 4.76 5.37 20.25
N VAL A 81 4.74 4.25 19.58
CA VAL A 81 3.88 3.11 19.92
C VAL A 81 4.53 2.33 21.07
N ALA A 82 4.06 2.57 22.29
CA ALA A 82 4.62 1.95 23.49
C ALA A 82 4.36 0.42 23.57
N SER A 83 3.23 -0.04 23.03
CA SER A 83 2.86 -1.46 22.99
C SER A 83 2.49 -1.86 21.56
N PRO A 84 3.43 -2.37 20.75
CA PRO A 84 3.20 -2.77 19.37
C PRO A 84 2.04 -3.75 19.20
N LYS A 85 1.99 -4.81 20.01
CA LYS A 85 0.94 -5.82 19.94
C LYS A 85 -0.44 -5.24 20.25
N ALA A 86 -0.57 -4.41 21.29
CA ALA A 86 -1.85 -3.76 21.63
C ALA A 86 -2.29 -2.79 20.53
N PHE A 87 -1.36 -2.04 19.94
CA PHE A 87 -1.66 -1.16 18.81
C PHE A 87 -2.19 -1.95 17.61
N ILE A 88 -1.52 -3.02 17.21
CA ILE A 88 -1.93 -3.89 16.08
C ILE A 88 -3.34 -4.45 16.33
N HIS A 89 -3.57 -5.00 17.54
CA HIS A 89 -4.88 -5.52 17.92
C HIS A 89 -5.98 -4.46 17.85
N THR A 90 -5.73 -3.26 18.37
CA THR A 90 -6.67 -2.13 18.32
C THR A 90 -6.97 -1.72 16.88
N MET A 91 -5.96 -1.64 16.02
CA MET A 91 -6.14 -1.30 14.60
C MET A 91 -6.93 -2.39 13.86
N CYS A 92 -6.68 -3.67 14.15
CA CYS A 92 -7.45 -4.78 13.59
C CYS A 92 -8.93 -4.74 14.03
N ALA A 93 -9.17 -4.50 15.32
CA ALA A 93 -10.52 -4.37 15.86
C ALA A 93 -11.28 -3.19 15.21
N LEU A 94 -10.61 -2.06 15.03
CA LEU A 94 -11.16 -0.89 14.35
C LEU A 94 -11.52 -1.19 12.88
N LEU A 95 -10.64 -1.88 12.15
CA LEU A 95 -10.91 -2.29 10.77
C LEU A 95 -12.07 -3.29 10.68
N ARG A 96 -12.21 -4.22 11.62
CA ARG A 96 -13.38 -5.13 11.67
C ARG A 96 -14.68 -4.38 11.93
N ALA A 97 -14.66 -3.40 12.86
CA ALA A 97 -15.85 -2.65 13.23
C ALA A 97 -16.28 -1.62 12.17
N LYS A 98 -15.31 -0.97 11.53
CA LYS A 98 -15.55 0.22 10.68
C LYS A 98 -14.97 0.11 9.27
N GLY A 99 -14.44 -1.05 8.87
CA GLY A 99 -13.80 -1.21 7.57
C GLY A 99 -14.70 -0.86 6.39
N ASN A 100 -16.01 -1.16 6.48
CA ASN A 100 -17.00 -0.74 5.49
C ASN A 100 -17.22 0.77 5.47
N GLU A 101 -17.17 1.45 6.63
CA GLU A 101 -17.28 2.91 6.71
C GLU A 101 -16.05 3.59 6.10
N PHE A 102 -14.85 3.06 6.35
CA PHE A 102 -13.63 3.50 5.68
C PHE A 102 -13.67 3.25 4.17
N GLY A 103 -14.43 2.23 3.71
CA GLY A 103 -14.69 1.96 2.30
C GLY A 103 -15.73 2.89 1.70
N SER A 104 -16.87 3.08 2.38
CA SER A 104 -18.01 3.84 1.86
C SER A 104 -17.86 5.35 2.01
N ALA A 105 -17.32 5.82 3.14
CA ALA A 105 -17.09 7.26 3.37
C ALA A 105 -15.91 7.81 2.54
N ALA A 106 -14.91 6.98 2.24
CA ALA A 106 -13.75 7.37 1.46
C ALA A 106 -13.93 7.21 -0.06
N VAL A 107 -14.99 6.54 -0.54
CA VAL A 107 -15.18 6.26 -1.98
C VAL A 107 -15.23 7.52 -2.84
N PRO A 108 -15.93 8.61 -2.51
CA PRO A 108 -15.89 9.83 -3.32
C PRO A 108 -14.51 10.50 -3.33
N ASP A 109 -13.82 10.47 -2.19
CA ASP A 109 -12.54 11.16 -2.02
C ASP A 109 -11.37 10.35 -2.58
N VAL A 110 -11.34 9.04 -2.35
CA VAL A 110 -10.35 8.12 -2.96
C VAL A 110 -10.53 8.07 -4.47
N LYS A 111 -11.78 8.07 -4.96
CA LYS A 111 -12.08 8.10 -6.38
C LYS A 111 -11.49 9.35 -7.04
N SER A 112 -11.78 10.55 -6.50
CA SER A 112 -11.27 11.81 -7.04
C SER A 112 -9.75 11.91 -6.96
N LYS A 113 -9.12 11.32 -5.93
CA LYS A 113 -7.66 11.33 -5.73
C LYS A 113 -6.93 10.39 -6.67
N ILE A 114 -7.45 9.17 -6.90
CA ILE A 114 -6.90 8.25 -7.89
C ILE A 114 -7.12 8.79 -9.31
N GLU A 115 -8.31 9.33 -9.60
CA GLU A 115 -8.62 9.95 -10.89
C GLU A 115 -7.76 11.20 -11.16
N GLY A 116 -7.33 11.92 -10.09
CA GLY A 116 -6.45 13.08 -10.20
C GLY A 116 -4.95 12.74 -10.22
N ALA A 117 -4.54 11.63 -9.60
CA ALA A 117 -3.13 11.22 -9.51
C ALA A 117 -2.67 10.41 -10.72
N VAL A 118 -3.59 9.68 -11.36
CA VAL A 118 -3.33 8.94 -12.60
C VAL A 118 -4.27 9.53 -13.64
N ALA A 119 -3.75 10.40 -14.51
CA ALA A 119 -4.54 11.01 -15.58
C ALA A 119 -5.35 9.93 -16.32
N ASN A 120 -6.68 10.07 -16.31
CA ASN A 120 -7.64 9.19 -17.00
C ASN A 120 -7.96 7.83 -16.33
N VAL A 121 -7.67 7.60 -15.04
CA VAL A 121 -8.18 6.42 -14.32
C VAL A 121 -9.47 6.74 -13.58
N LYS A 122 -10.53 5.96 -13.81
CA LYS A 122 -11.80 6.07 -13.09
C LYS A 122 -11.96 4.87 -12.14
N VAL A 123 -12.12 5.15 -10.85
CA VAL A 123 -12.49 4.13 -9.86
C VAL A 123 -14.00 3.96 -9.88
N ASN A 124 -14.48 2.84 -10.42
CA ASN A 124 -15.91 2.57 -10.57
C ASN A 124 -16.55 2.10 -9.25
N SER A 125 -15.83 1.28 -8.47
CA SER A 125 -16.27 0.82 -7.15
C SER A 125 -15.09 0.35 -6.30
N GLN A 126 -15.29 0.38 -4.99
CA GLN A 126 -14.38 -0.17 -4.01
C GLN A 126 -15.19 -0.95 -2.98
N GLU A 127 -14.77 -2.18 -2.69
CA GLU A 127 -15.41 -3.07 -1.72
C GLU A 127 -14.38 -3.48 -0.67
N PHE A 128 -14.71 -3.27 0.60
CA PHE A 128 -13.91 -3.78 1.72
C PHE A 128 -14.26 -5.25 1.94
N VAL A 129 -13.30 -6.14 1.71
CA VAL A 129 -13.48 -7.58 1.89
C VAL A 129 -13.46 -7.95 3.37
N GLY A 130 -12.57 -7.32 4.14
CA GLY A 130 -12.45 -7.56 5.59
C GLY A 130 -11.01 -7.64 6.07
N VAL A 131 -10.89 -7.92 7.38
CA VAL A 131 -9.61 -8.31 7.97
C VAL A 131 -9.34 -9.77 7.61
N MET A 132 -8.24 -10.00 6.89
CA MET A 132 -7.86 -11.30 6.37
C MET A 132 -7.04 -12.12 7.35
N ALA A 133 -6.24 -11.44 8.17
CA ALA A 133 -5.40 -12.06 9.20
C ALA A 133 -4.96 -11.03 10.24
N GLU A 134 -4.57 -11.53 11.38
CA GLU A 134 -3.91 -10.79 12.46
C GLU A 134 -2.89 -11.70 13.13
N ASP A 135 -1.72 -11.17 13.41
CA ASP A 135 -0.68 -11.83 14.23
C ASP A 135 0.00 -10.80 15.14
N ASP A 136 0.98 -11.21 15.92
CA ASP A 136 1.69 -10.33 16.86
C ASP A 136 2.50 -9.22 16.17
N THR A 137 2.70 -9.31 14.87
CA THR A 137 3.52 -8.39 14.07
C THR A 137 2.73 -7.48 13.16
N ALA A 138 1.52 -7.88 12.75
CA ALA A 138 0.71 -7.06 11.85
C ALA A 138 -0.78 -7.45 11.83
N CYS A 139 -1.58 -6.47 11.40
CA CYS A 139 -2.97 -6.63 10.96
C CYS A 139 -3.02 -6.57 9.43
N TYR A 140 -3.79 -7.44 8.80
CA TYR A 140 -3.92 -7.53 7.34
C TYR A 140 -5.37 -7.39 6.93
N ALA A 141 -5.65 -6.48 6.01
CA ALA A 141 -7.00 -6.26 5.47
C ALA A 141 -6.97 -6.22 3.95
N ALA A 142 -8.10 -6.54 3.33
CA ALA A 142 -8.25 -6.57 1.88
C ALA A 142 -9.38 -5.67 1.40
N ARG A 143 -9.17 -5.07 0.23
CA ARG A 143 -10.18 -4.37 -0.58
C ARG A 143 -10.07 -4.82 -2.03
N ILE A 144 -11.19 -4.82 -2.72
CA ILE A 144 -11.26 -5.01 -4.17
C ILE A 144 -11.66 -3.69 -4.79
N MET A 145 -10.91 -3.23 -5.77
CA MET A 145 -11.16 -1.99 -6.50
C MET A 145 -11.39 -2.30 -7.98
N LYS A 146 -12.49 -1.79 -8.53
CA LYS A 146 -12.73 -1.81 -9.97
C LYS A 146 -12.33 -0.45 -10.53
N MET A 147 -11.39 -0.45 -11.46
CA MET A 147 -10.86 0.73 -12.11
C MET A 147 -10.98 0.60 -13.61
N ARG A 148 -11.25 1.72 -14.29
CA ARG A 148 -11.19 1.80 -15.74
C ARG A 148 -10.02 2.67 -16.14
N THR A 149 -9.16 2.14 -17.00
CA THR A 149 -8.09 2.90 -17.63
C THR A 149 -8.37 3.07 -19.12
N PRO A 150 -7.92 4.15 -19.76
CA PRO A 150 -8.14 4.37 -21.19
C PRO A 150 -7.50 3.30 -22.06
N THR A 151 -6.37 2.74 -21.62
CA THR A 151 -5.57 1.78 -22.39
C THR A 151 -5.99 0.33 -22.20
N ASP A 152 -6.44 -0.03 -20.98
CA ASP A 152 -6.62 -1.42 -20.59
C ASP A 152 -8.07 -1.78 -20.25
N GLY A 153 -9.01 -0.82 -20.36
CA GLY A 153 -10.43 -1.03 -20.05
C GLY A 153 -10.69 -1.23 -18.54
N ASP A 154 -11.69 -2.05 -18.22
CA ASP A 154 -12.06 -2.34 -16.84
C ASP A 154 -11.12 -3.39 -16.24
N LYS A 155 -10.47 -3.04 -15.13
CA LYS A 155 -9.61 -3.93 -14.35
C LYS A 155 -10.09 -4.01 -12.91
N THR A 156 -9.97 -5.20 -12.35
CA THR A 156 -10.19 -5.42 -10.91
C THR A 156 -8.83 -5.60 -10.23
N HIS A 157 -8.59 -4.80 -9.22
CA HIS A 157 -7.37 -4.83 -8.43
C HIS A 157 -7.65 -5.25 -7.00
N LEU A 158 -6.77 -6.09 -6.48
CA LEU A 158 -6.65 -6.39 -5.07
C LEU A 158 -5.78 -5.33 -4.41
N HIS A 159 -6.26 -4.77 -3.32
CA HIS A 159 -5.51 -3.87 -2.45
C HIS A 159 -5.43 -4.50 -1.06
N LEU A 160 -4.28 -5.03 -0.69
CA LEU A 160 -3.99 -5.50 0.64
C LEU A 160 -3.30 -4.40 1.44
N THR A 161 -3.77 -4.19 2.66
CA THR A 161 -3.17 -3.28 3.63
C THR A 161 -2.62 -4.10 4.78
N SER A 162 -1.36 -3.89 5.15
CA SER A 162 -0.82 -4.34 6.43
C SER A 162 -0.51 -3.15 7.32
N ILE A 163 -0.89 -3.26 8.59
CA ILE A 163 -0.55 -2.29 9.64
C ILE A 163 0.41 -2.99 10.58
N THR A 164 1.62 -2.46 10.70
CA THR A 164 2.70 -3.02 11.53
C THR A 164 3.43 -1.94 12.32
N VAL A 165 4.25 -2.33 13.28
CA VAL A 165 5.07 -1.43 14.09
C VAL A 165 6.53 -1.82 13.97
N LEU A 166 7.36 -0.88 13.50
CA LEU A 166 8.81 -1.05 13.39
C LEU A 166 9.51 0.01 14.25
N LYS A 167 10.40 -0.41 15.14
CA LYS A 167 11.13 0.51 16.06
C LYS A 167 10.19 1.51 16.77
N ASN A 168 9.04 1.01 17.26
CA ASN A 168 7.99 1.78 17.93
C ASN A 168 7.30 2.82 17.04
N LYS A 169 7.33 2.65 15.72
CA LYS A 169 6.63 3.50 14.75
C LYS A 169 5.61 2.70 13.96
N GLY A 170 4.38 3.20 13.90
CA GLY A 170 3.31 2.58 13.10
C GLY A 170 3.56 2.79 11.60
N ILE A 171 3.53 1.72 10.82
CA ILE A 171 3.76 1.72 9.37
C ILE A 171 2.63 0.99 8.68
N TYR A 172 2.19 1.55 7.57
CA TYR A 172 1.25 0.93 6.63
C TYR A 172 2.01 0.43 5.43
N VAL A 173 1.79 -0.83 5.08
CA VAL A 173 2.33 -1.45 3.87
C VAL A 173 1.14 -1.80 2.98
N PHE A 174 1.05 -1.14 1.83
CA PHE A 174 0.00 -1.38 0.85
C PHE A 174 0.56 -2.22 -0.28
N ARG A 175 -0.06 -3.36 -0.56
CA ARG A 175 0.24 -4.17 -1.72
C ARG A 175 -0.93 -4.11 -2.71
N TYR A 176 -0.63 -3.72 -3.92
CA TYR A 176 -1.54 -3.73 -5.06
C TYR A 176 -1.17 -4.89 -5.97
N ALA A 177 -2.16 -5.63 -6.43
CA ALA A 177 -1.98 -6.73 -7.38
C ALA A 177 -3.24 -6.87 -8.26
N PRO A 178 -3.16 -7.46 -9.45
CA PRO A 178 -4.35 -7.86 -10.18
C PRO A 178 -5.19 -8.83 -9.34
N TYR A 179 -6.51 -8.60 -9.28
CA TYR A 179 -7.43 -9.55 -8.68
C TYR A 179 -7.86 -10.57 -9.74
N THR A 180 -7.61 -11.84 -9.50
CA THR A 180 -7.97 -12.92 -10.43
C THR A 180 -8.90 -13.94 -9.77
N SER A 181 -8.70 -14.24 -8.49
CA SER A 181 -9.52 -15.18 -7.72
C SER A 181 -9.30 -15.02 -6.21
N ALA A 182 -10.14 -15.70 -5.42
CA ALA A 182 -9.96 -15.79 -3.97
C ALA A 182 -8.65 -16.49 -3.60
N ASP A 183 -8.29 -17.56 -4.30
CA ASP A 183 -7.04 -18.31 -4.04
C ASP A 183 -5.81 -17.45 -4.35
N ALA A 184 -5.83 -16.71 -5.46
CA ALA A 184 -4.77 -15.75 -5.77
C ALA A 184 -4.64 -14.65 -4.70
N THR A 185 -5.76 -14.26 -4.06
CA THR A 185 -5.73 -13.31 -2.93
C THR A 185 -4.97 -13.88 -1.74
N LEU A 186 -5.14 -15.16 -1.43
CA LEU A 186 -4.40 -15.83 -0.35
C LEU A 186 -2.90 -15.92 -0.64
N ASP A 187 -2.51 -16.17 -1.90
CA ASP A 187 -1.11 -16.14 -2.31
C ASP A 187 -0.48 -14.75 -2.16
N VAL A 188 -1.20 -13.69 -2.59
CA VAL A 188 -0.74 -12.30 -2.42
C VAL A 188 -0.64 -11.92 -0.93
N LEU A 189 -1.56 -12.40 -0.09
CA LEU A 189 -1.52 -12.23 1.36
C LEU A 189 -0.28 -12.92 1.95
N GLY A 190 0.04 -14.14 1.53
CA GLY A 190 1.26 -14.84 1.93
C GLY A 190 2.51 -14.02 1.62
N LYS A 191 2.63 -13.52 0.39
CA LYS A 191 3.74 -12.65 -0.03
C LYS A 191 3.81 -11.33 0.76
N LEU A 192 2.67 -10.77 1.17
CA LEU A 192 2.66 -9.58 2.03
C LEU A 192 3.16 -9.92 3.45
N LYS A 193 2.79 -11.08 4.02
CA LYS A 193 3.33 -11.56 5.29
C LYS A 193 4.84 -11.76 5.25
N ASP A 194 5.37 -12.32 4.17
CA ASP A 194 6.82 -12.45 3.95
C ASP A 194 7.51 -11.07 3.90
N THR A 195 6.86 -10.09 3.26
CA THR A 195 7.34 -8.70 3.24
C THR A 195 7.42 -8.12 4.66
N ILE A 196 6.39 -8.31 5.48
CA ILE A 196 6.37 -7.85 6.88
C ILE A 196 7.47 -8.54 7.70
N ALA A 197 7.65 -9.84 7.53
CA ALA A 197 8.73 -10.57 8.20
C ALA A 197 10.13 -10.03 7.82
N ALA A 198 10.35 -9.75 6.54
CA ALA A 198 11.60 -9.15 6.05
C ALA A 198 11.82 -7.72 6.61
N LEU A 199 10.77 -6.90 6.71
CA LEU A 199 10.83 -5.58 7.34
C LEU A 199 11.24 -5.68 8.81
N HIS A 200 10.63 -6.59 9.58
CA HIS A 200 11.00 -6.80 10.97
C HIS A 200 12.46 -7.30 11.11
N ALA A 201 12.90 -8.23 10.26
CA ALA A 201 14.27 -8.72 10.25
C ALA A 201 15.30 -7.61 9.98
N ALA A 202 15.01 -6.71 9.03
CA ALA A 202 15.89 -5.61 8.66
C ALA A 202 15.96 -4.48 9.69
N ASN A 203 15.01 -4.43 10.65
CA ASN A 203 14.87 -3.35 11.63
C ASN A 203 15.05 -3.80 13.09
N LYS A 204 15.62 -4.97 13.29
CA LYS A 204 16.06 -5.43 14.62
C LYS A 204 17.16 -4.54 15.20
#